data_c811b26d7671bf206d319a399481820d
#
_entry.id   c811b26d7671bf206d319a399481820d
#
_cell.length_a   1.000
_cell.length_b   1.000
_cell.length_c   1.000
_cell.angle_alpha   90.00
_cell.angle_beta   90.00
_cell.angle_gamma   90.00
#
_symmetry.space_group_name_H-M   'P 1'
#
loop_
_entity.id
_entity.type
_entity.pdbx_description
1 polymer ?
#
loop_
_entity_poly.entity_id
_entity_poly.type
_entity_poly.pdbx_seq_one_letter_code
_entity_poly.pdbx_strand_id
1 'polypeptide(L)'
;EMCIRDSYQTVTISEYNIDSSSGFDTEEFVRDIFVSEENLPDVLVCMDEVVTECVYQALVDYNQVGNVDVVGFYYSDVILDGISKGIISSAIALDMDEIGRYSVNALEEFSSLGHTSNYYSVGQHVITRSNVGAYRTEGN
;
A
#
# COMPACT_ATOMS: atom_id res chain seq x y z
N GLU A 1 3.32 -2.08 -14.94
CA GLU A 1 3.96 -3.38 -15.21
C GLU A 1 4.81 -3.37 -16.50
N MET A 2 4.23 -3.05 -17.65
CA MET A 2 4.97 -3.01 -18.92
C MET A 2 6.19 -2.08 -18.88
N CYS A 3 6.07 -0.87 -18.33
CA CYS A 3 7.18 0.09 -18.28
C CYS A 3 8.36 -0.37 -17.44
N ILE A 4 8.12 -1.05 -16.31
CA ILE A 4 9.19 -1.56 -15.45
C ILE A 4 9.87 -2.75 -16.13
N ARG A 5 9.10 -3.69 -16.67
CA ARG A 5 9.61 -4.89 -17.34
C ARG A 5 10.39 -4.57 -18.62
N ASP A 6 9.96 -3.57 -19.37
CA ASP A 6 10.66 -3.14 -20.59
C ASP A 6 11.97 -2.39 -20.27
N SER A 7 12.03 -1.68 -19.13
CA SER A 7 13.19 -0.91 -18.72
C SER A 7 14.24 -1.75 -17.96
N TYR A 8 13.81 -2.80 -17.27
CA TYR A 8 14.65 -3.65 -16.41
C TYR A 8 14.44 -5.13 -16.73
N GLN A 9 15.12 -5.64 -17.74
CA GLN A 9 14.99 -7.03 -18.23
C GLN A 9 15.35 -8.12 -17.20
N THR A 10 16.00 -7.75 -16.10
CA THR A 10 16.40 -8.66 -15.02
C THR A 10 15.39 -8.73 -13.87
N VAL A 11 14.33 -7.92 -13.90
CA VAL A 11 13.29 -7.90 -12.85
C VAL A 11 12.22 -8.94 -13.18
N THR A 12 12.00 -9.88 -12.26
CA THR A 12 10.86 -10.79 -12.28
C THR A 12 9.74 -10.19 -11.46
N ILE A 13 8.54 -10.09 -12.04
CA ILE A 13 7.35 -9.57 -11.35
C ILE A 13 6.34 -10.70 -11.25
N SER A 14 5.91 -10.99 -10.02
CA SER A 14 4.78 -11.88 -9.71
C SER A 14 3.63 -11.03 -9.16
N GLU A 15 2.40 -11.36 -9.54
CA GLU A 15 1.19 -10.67 -9.10
C GLU A 15 0.33 -11.62 -8.28
N TYR A 16 -0.07 -11.18 -7.10
CA TYR A 16 -0.93 -11.90 -6.18
C TYR A 16 -2.26 -11.17 -6.06
N ASN A 17 -3.36 -11.84 -6.40
CA ASN A 17 -4.70 -11.32 -6.24
C ASN A 17 -5.28 -11.80 -4.90
N ILE A 18 -5.39 -10.89 -3.94
CA ILE A 18 -5.88 -11.15 -2.60
C ILE A 18 -7.26 -10.52 -2.44
N ASP A 19 -8.25 -11.27 -1.94
CA ASP A 19 -9.53 -10.72 -1.51
C ASP A 19 -9.39 -10.19 -0.07
N SER A 20 -9.21 -8.87 0.05
CA SER A 20 -9.04 -8.21 1.35
C SER A 20 -10.37 -7.95 2.09
N SER A 21 -11.50 -8.46 1.59
CA SER A 21 -12.80 -8.33 2.26
C SER A 21 -12.89 -9.10 3.59
N SER A 22 -12.05 -10.15 3.76
CA SER A 22 -11.90 -10.93 4.99
C SER A 22 -10.47 -10.83 5.49
N GLY A 23 -10.29 -10.22 6.66
CA GLY A 23 -8.96 -10.12 7.29
C GLY A 23 -8.31 -11.48 7.55
N PHE A 24 -9.12 -12.49 7.90
CA PHE A 24 -8.61 -13.85 8.13
C PHE A 24 -8.07 -14.49 6.84
N ASP A 25 -8.80 -14.38 5.72
CA ASP A 25 -8.37 -14.94 4.45
C ASP A 25 -7.12 -14.22 3.92
N THR A 26 -7.03 -12.91 4.14
CA THR A 26 -5.85 -12.09 3.80
C THR A 26 -4.62 -12.56 4.59
N GLU A 27 -4.77 -12.76 5.91
CA GLU A 27 -3.70 -13.22 6.78
C GLU A 27 -3.21 -14.62 6.37
N GLU A 28 -4.15 -15.54 6.08
CA GLU A 28 -3.82 -16.89 5.63
C GLU A 28 -3.07 -16.87 4.30
N PHE A 29 -3.52 -16.08 3.34
CA PHE A 29 -2.87 -15.94 2.04
C PHE A 29 -1.46 -15.36 2.16
N VAL A 30 -1.30 -14.27 2.93
CA VAL A 30 0.02 -13.67 3.17
C VAL A 30 0.94 -14.66 3.85
N ARG A 31 0.46 -15.36 4.89
CA ARG A 31 1.22 -16.43 5.55
C ARG A 31 1.73 -17.47 4.56
N ASP A 32 0.88 -17.89 3.64
CA ASP A 32 1.22 -18.93 2.66
C ASP A 32 2.36 -18.48 1.73
N ILE A 33 2.48 -17.21 1.38
CA ILE A 33 3.64 -16.66 0.65
C ILE A 33 4.92 -16.92 1.44
N PHE A 34 4.93 -16.64 2.76
CA PHE A 34 6.13 -16.77 3.60
C PHE A 34 6.48 -18.23 3.95
N VAL A 35 5.52 -19.14 3.88
CA VAL A 35 5.72 -20.56 4.23
C VAL A 35 6.00 -21.42 3.01
N SER A 36 5.35 -21.15 1.88
CA SER A 36 5.33 -22.04 0.72
C SER A 36 6.37 -21.70 -0.34
N GLU A 37 6.86 -20.46 -0.37
CA GLU A 37 7.87 -20.08 -1.37
C GLU A 37 9.27 -20.44 -0.90
N GLU A 38 9.99 -21.20 -1.72
CA GLU A 38 11.41 -21.54 -1.48
C GLU A 38 12.30 -20.28 -1.52
N ASN A 39 11.89 -19.27 -2.29
CA ASN A 39 12.58 -17.98 -2.39
C ASN A 39 11.56 -16.86 -2.25
N LEU A 40 11.62 -16.14 -1.15
CA LEU A 40 10.83 -14.94 -0.96
C LEU A 40 11.26 -13.85 -1.96
N PRO A 41 10.33 -12.98 -2.40
CA PRO A 41 10.67 -11.86 -3.25
C PRO A 41 11.58 -10.86 -2.52
N ASP A 42 12.48 -10.19 -3.24
CA ASP A 42 13.32 -9.14 -2.68
C ASP A 42 12.47 -7.93 -2.23
N VAL A 43 11.36 -7.66 -2.94
CA VAL A 43 10.46 -6.53 -2.67
C VAL A 43 9.02 -6.98 -2.77
N LEU A 44 8.21 -6.62 -1.78
CA LEU A 44 6.75 -6.73 -1.79
C LEU A 44 6.13 -5.33 -1.92
N VAL A 45 5.26 -5.15 -2.92
CA VAL A 45 4.46 -3.95 -3.09
C VAL A 45 3.02 -4.27 -2.74
N CYS A 46 2.53 -3.74 -1.63
CA CYS A 46 1.15 -3.90 -1.18
C CYS A 46 0.28 -2.78 -1.75
N MET A 47 -0.89 -3.12 -2.27
CA MET A 47 -1.83 -2.17 -2.87
C MET A 47 -3.07 -1.93 -1.99
N ASP A 48 -3.03 -2.42 -0.74
CA ASP A 48 -4.13 -2.35 0.22
C ASP A 48 -3.57 -2.22 1.64
N GLU A 49 -4.31 -1.51 2.53
CA GLU A 49 -3.91 -1.26 3.92
C GLU A 49 -3.86 -2.55 4.73
N VAL A 50 -4.91 -3.38 4.63
CA VAL A 50 -5.02 -4.65 5.38
C VAL A 50 -3.90 -5.61 4.96
N VAL A 51 -3.65 -5.71 3.66
CA VAL A 51 -2.53 -6.52 3.12
C VAL A 51 -1.19 -6.02 3.66
N THR A 52 -0.99 -4.69 3.73
CA THR A 52 0.24 -4.10 4.27
C THR A 52 0.46 -4.48 5.74
N GLU A 53 -0.59 -4.44 6.55
CA GLU A 53 -0.54 -4.84 7.97
C GLU A 53 -0.24 -6.34 8.13
N CYS A 54 -0.91 -7.19 7.33
CA CYS A 54 -0.65 -8.63 7.34
C CYS A 54 0.80 -8.97 6.94
N VAL A 55 1.34 -8.29 5.92
CA VAL A 55 2.74 -8.46 5.49
C VAL A 55 3.70 -8.00 6.59
N TYR A 56 3.43 -6.86 7.24
CA TYR A 56 4.23 -6.41 8.39
C TYR A 56 4.28 -7.46 9.49
N GLN A 57 3.12 -8.03 9.86
CA GLN A 57 3.04 -9.05 10.88
C GLN A 57 3.79 -10.33 10.46
N ALA A 58 3.61 -10.78 9.22
CA ALA A 58 4.29 -11.96 8.70
C ALA A 58 5.82 -11.79 8.69
N LEU A 59 6.36 -10.61 8.32
CA LEU A 59 7.79 -10.33 8.40
C LEU A 59 8.35 -10.53 9.80
N VAL A 60 7.59 -10.12 10.82
CA VAL A 60 7.99 -10.29 12.22
C VAL A 60 7.91 -11.76 12.64
N ASP A 61 6.77 -12.42 12.36
CA ASP A 61 6.48 -13.78 12.80
C ASP A 61 7.40 -14.81 12.17
N TYR A 62 7.77 -14.61 10.89
CA TYR A 62 8.68 -15.50 10.15
C TYR A 62 10.14 -15.05 10.17
N ASN A 63 10.48 -14.04 10.98
CA ASN A 63 11.84 -13.51 11.12
C ASN A 63 12.49 -13.10 9.79
N GLN A 64 11.70 -12.47 8.92
CA GLN A 64 12.13 -12.00 7.60
C GLN A 64 12.40 -10.49 7.54
N VAL A 65 12.41 -9.82 8.70
CA VAL A 65 12.72 -8.40 8.81
C VAL A 65 14.13 -8.13 8.24
N GLY A 66 14.19 -7.24 7.25
CA GLY A 66 15.43 -6.87 6.56
C GLY A 66 15.84 -7.81 5.42
N ASN A 67 15.13 -8.92 5.21
CA ASN A 67 15.35 -9.81 4.06
C ASN A 67 14.43 -9.47 2.88
N VAL A 68 13.27 -8.86 3.16
CA VAL A 68 12.28 -8.45 2.17
C VAL A 68 11.98 -6.96 2.38
N ASP A 69 12.14 -6.16 1.33
CA ASP A 69 11.72 -4.77 1.36
C ASP A 69 10.22 -4.66 1.12
N VAL A 70 9.53 -3.78 1.88
CA VAL A 70 8.08 -3.60 1.73
C VAL A 70 7.74 -2.15 1.40
N VAL A 71 7.00 -1.98 0.31
CA VAL A 71 6.32 -0.74 -0.03
C VAL A 71 4.84 -0.95 0.25
N GLY A 72 4.34 -0.29 1.30
CA GLY A 72 2.95 -0.40 1.74
C GLY A 72 2.03 0.60 1.04
N PHE A 73 0.74 0.46 1.30
CA PHE A 73 -0.29 1.35 0.82
C PHE A 73 -1.09 1.91 2.00
N TYR A 74 -1.38 3.22 1.94
CA TYR A 74 -2.05 4.00 2.96
C TYR A 74 -1.26 4.07 4.28
N TYR A 75 -1.92 4.41 5.40
CA TYR A 75 -1.28 4.45 6.71
C TYR A 75 -2.30 4.22 7.84
N SER A 76 -1.93 3.33 8.73
CA SER A 76 -2.54 3.11 10.03
C SER A 76 -1.45 3.24 11.09
N ASP A 77 -1.83 3.19 12.36
CA ASP A 77 -0.85 3.20 13.46
C ASP A 77 0.13 2.04 13.35
N VAL A 78 -0.32 0.88 12.87
CA VAL A 78 0.51 -0.32 12.66
C VAL A 78 1.54 -0.08 11.55
N ILE A 79 1.10 0.46 10.41
CA ILE A 79 1.98 0.77 9.27
C ILE A 79 3.00 1.85 9.65
N LEU A 80 2.55 2.93 10.30
CA LEU A 80 3.44 4.01 10.77
C LEU A 80 4.47 3.50 11.79
N ASP A 81 4.09 2.56 12.65
CA ASP A 81 5.02 1.91 13.56
C ASP A 81 6.04 1.04 12.81
N GLY A 82 5.58 0.26 11.82
CA GLY A 82 6.43 -0.53 10.94
C GLY A 82 7.46 0.31 10.19
N ILE A 83 7.05 1.48 9.65
CA ILE A 83 7.95 2.43 8.98
C ILE A 83 8.96 3.02 9.97
N SER A 84 8.52 3.41 11.17
CA SER A 84 9.41 3.97 12.20
C SER A 84 10.48 2.98 12.64
N LYS A 85 10.13 1.71 12.75
CA LYS A 85 11.04 0.62 13.08
C LYS A 85 11.95 0.21 11.91
N GLY A 86 11.62 0.64 10.69
CA GLY A 86 12.35 0.28 9.47
C GLY A 86 12.04 -1.15 8.99
N ILE A 87 10.88 -1.69 9.37
CA ILE A 87 10.37 -2.99 8.90
C ILE A 87 9.63 -2.81 7.57
N ILE A 88 8.88 -1.72 7.44
CA ILE A 88 8.29 -1.25 6.18
C ILE A 88 9.19 -0.12 5.66
N SER A 89 9.65 -0.23 4.42
CA SER A 89 10.56 0.75 3.80
C SER A 89 9.87 2.09 3.53
N SER A 90 8.64 2.03 3.02
CA SER A 90 7.81 3.20 2.76
C SER A 90 6.35 2.80 2.57
N ALA A 91 5.44 3.78 2.63
CA ALA A 91 4.06 3.61 2.22
C ALA A 91 3.61 4.75 1.32
N ILE A 92 2.70 4.47 0.39
CA ILE A 92 2.07 5.46 -0.49
C ILE A 92 0.69 5.78 0.06
N ALA A 93 0.46 7.05 0.41
CA ALA A 93 -0.84 7.55 0.84
C ALA A 93 -1.43 8.47 -0.22
N LEU A 94 -2.74 8.42 -0.41
CA LEU A 94 -3.49 9.33 -1.26
C LEU A 94 -4.00 10.51 -0.45
N ASP A 95 -4.14 11.67 -1.10
CA ASP A 95 -4.79 12.83 -0.50
C ASP A 95 -6.32 12.61 -0.43
N MET A 96 -6.78 12.19 0.75
CA MET A 96 -8.20 11.86 0.98
C MET A 96 -9.09 13.12 0.96
N ASP A 97 -8.56 14.29 1.32
CA ASP A 97 -9.29 15.55 1.25
C ASP A 97 -9.55 15.93 -0.21
N GLU A 98 -8.57 15.73 -1.08
CA GLU A 98 -8.75 15.92 -2.52
C GLU A 98 -9.76 14.94 -3.10
N ILE A 99 -9.72 13.67 -2.71
CA ILE A 99 -10.70 12.66 -3.14
C ILE A 99 -12.11 13.10 -2.74
N GLY A 100 -12.30 13.51 -1.49
CA GLY A 100 -13.59 14.00 -0.99
C GLY A 100 -14.08 15.21 -1.78
N ARG A 101 -13.21 16.21 -1.96
CA ARG A 101 -13.52 17.44 -2.70
C ARG A 101 -13.87 17.16 -4.17
N TYR A 102 -13.09 16.36 -4.87
CA TYR A 102 -13.36 16.02 -6.27
C TYR A 102 -14.63 15.18 -6.43
N SER A 103 -14.94 14.31 -5.49
CA SER A 103 -16.18 13.54 -5.49
C SER A 103 -17.42 14.46 -5.42
N VAL A 104 -17.39 15.44 -4.52
CA VAL A 104 -18.47 16.44 -4.40
C VAL A 104 -18.58 17.29 -5.66
N ASN A 105 -17.45 17.80 -6.16
CA ASN A 105 -17.42 18.62 -7.38
C ASN A 105 -17.95 17.86 -8.59
N ALA A 106 -17.59 16.58 -8.74
CA ALA A 106 -18.10 15.74 -9.83
C ALA A 106 -19.62 15.55 -9.77
N LEU A 107 -20.18 15.39 -8.57
CA LEU A 107 -21.63 15.30 -8.38
C LEU A 107 -22.33 16.63 -8.72
N GLU A 108 -21.77 17.76 -8.32
CA GLU A 108 -22.30 19.10 -8.62
C GLU A 108 -22.26 19.39 -10.13
N GLU A 109 -21.15 19.10 -10.79
CA GLU A 109 -21.02 19.22 -12.24
C GLU A 109 -22.04 18.34 -12.97
N PHE A 110 -22.15 17.07 -12.58
CA PHE A 110 -23.10 16.15 -13.19
C PHE A 110 -24.55 16.60 -13.01
N SER A 111 -24.90 17.10 -11.82
CA SER A 111 -26.24 17.65 -11.52
C SER A 111 -26.58 18.88 -12.37
N SER A 112 -25.59 19.72 -12.64
CA SER A 112 -25.78 21.02 -13.33
C SER A 112 -25.67 20.89 -14.85
N LEU A 113 -24.75 20.04 -15.34
CA LEU A 113 -24.39 19.98 -16.76
C LEU A 113 -24.79 18.65 -17.42
N GLY A 114 -25.18 17.64 -16.63
CA GLY A 114 -25.49 16.29 -17.11
C GLY A 114 -24.24 15.45 -17.47
N HIS A 115 -23.06 15.98 -17.22
CA HIS A 115 -21.78 15.27 -17.42
C HIS A 115 -20.72 15.82 -16.46
N THR A 116 -19.67 15.05 -16.24
CA THR A 116 -18.49 15.45 -15.48
C THR A 116 -17.22 14.94 -16.15
N SER A 117 -16.06 15.30 -15.64
CA SER A 117 -14.76 14.79 -16.11
C SER A 117 -14.68 13.26 -15.88
N ASN A 118 -14.09 12.56 -16.85
CA ASN A 118 -13.86 11.12 -16.74
C ASN A 118 -12.60 10.78 -15.90
N TYR A 119 -11.81 11.79 -15.52
CA TYR A 119 -10.54 11.60 -14.82
C TYR A 119 -10.26 12.77 -13.88
N TYR A 120 -9.91 12.44 -12.65
CA TYR A 120 -9.38 13.36 -11.65
C TYR A 120 -8.05 12.82 -11.13
N SER A 121 -7.01 13.65 -11.14
CA SER A 121 -5.72 13.29 -10.56
C SER A 121 -5.70 13.75 -9.10
N VAL A 122 -5.40 12.82 -8.22
CA VAL A 122 -5.29 13.05 -6.78
C VAL A 122 -3.83 13.08 -6.37
N GLY A 123 -3.48 13.98 -5.46
CA GLY A 123 -2.16 14.05 -4.85
C GLY A 123 -1.82 12.74 -4.12
N GLN A 124 -0.53 12.42 -4.11
CA GLN A 124 -0.01 11.26 -3.39
C GLN A 124 1.20 11.67 -2.56
N HIS A 125 1.36 11.04 -1.42
CA HIS A 125 2.46 11.26 -0.50
C HIS A 125 3.21 9.95 -0.26
N VAL A 126 4.55 10.02 -0.24
CA VAL A 126 5.37 8.90 0.17
C VAL A 126 5.77 9.07 1.61
N ILE A 127 5.31 8.15 2.46
CA ILE A 127 5.65 8.11 3.87
C ILE A 127 6.88 7.24 4.05
N THR A 128 7.90 7.81 4.65
CA THR A 128 9.18 7.15 4.93
C THR A 128 9.58 7.39 6.38
N ARG A 129 10.64 6.74 6.83
CA ARG A 129 11.17 6.96 8.17
C ARG A 129 11.53 8.43 8.48
N SER A 130 11.85 9.23 7.45
CA SER A 130 12.22 10.64 7.64
C SER A 130 11.03 11.57 7.90
N ASN A 131 9.82 11.21 7.47
CA ASN A 131 8.62 12.05 7.58
C ASN A 131 7.46 11.39 8.33
N VAL A 132 7.57 10.12 8.75
CA VAL A 132 6.52 9.36 9.44
C VAL A 132 5.99 10.07 10.70
N GLY A 133 6.82 10.88 11.35
CA GLY A 133 6.44 11.63 12.54
C GLY A 133 5.32 12.64 12.30
N ALA A 134 5.20 13.20 11.09
CA ALA A 134 4.13 14.15 10.74
C ALA A 134 2.75 13.47 10.69
N TYR A 135 2.68 12.20 10.32
CA TYR A 135 1.44 11.44 10.19
C TYR A 135 0.93 10.85 11.51
N ARG A 136 1.75 10.81 12.54
CA ARG A 136 1.35 10.33 13.89
C ARG A 136 0.58 11.37 14.71
N THR A 137 0.63 12.64 14.35
CA THR A 137 0.03 13.74 15.10
C THR A 137 -1.39 14.11 14.63
N GLU A 138 -1.86 13.58 13.53
CA GLU A 138 -3.20 13.86 12.99
C GLU A 138 -4.32 12.96 13.56
N GLY A 139 -3.98 12.04 14.45
CA GLY A 139 -4.90 11.04 15.03
C GLY A 139 -5.41 11.34 16.45
N ASN A 140 -5.38 12.62 16.93
CA ASN A 140 -5.88 13.00 18.25
C ASN A 140 -6.96 14.07 18.16
#